data_9b1291bfb4512ad59af741054b049e3f
#
_entry.id   9b1291bfb4512ad59af741054b049e3f
#
_cell.length_a   1.000
_cell.length_b   1.000
_cell.length_c   1.000
_cell.angle_alpha   90.00
_cell.angle_beta   90.00
_cell.angle_gamma   90.00
#
_symmetry.space_group_name_H-M   'P 1'
#
loop_
_entity.id
_entity.type
_entity.pdbx_description
1 polymer ?
#
loop_
_entity_poly.entity_id
_entity_poly.type
_entity_poly.pdbx_seq_one_letter_code
_entity_poly.pdbx_strand_id
1 'polypeptide(L)'
;MPEISRFYGIIIYMYLLDHNPPHFHVKYNEFEAMIGIEDFALLNGKLPHKALSLVVEWASIHQEELLKNWENLNIKDPASFEKIDPLK
;
A
#
# COMPACT_ATOMS: atom_id res chain seq x y z
N MET A 1 3.50 12.49 -1.67
CA MET A 1 3.30 11.03 -1.78
C MET A 1 3.91 10.36 -0.55
N PRO A 2 3.12 10.10 0.49
CA PRO A 2 3.65 9.47 1.71
C PRO A 2 4.11 8.02 1.46
N GLU A 3 5.36 7.75 1.81
CA GLU A 3 5.87 6.39 1.80
C GLU A 3 5.42 5.71 3.10
N ILE A 4 4.79 4.55 2.98
CA ILE A 4 4.23 3.80 4.11
C ILE A 4 5.21 2.76 4.62
N SER A 5 5.87 2.05 3.69
CA SER A 5 6.83 1.01 4.04
C SER A 5 7.76 0.72 2.87
N ARG A 6 8.87 0.04 3.16
CA ARG A 6 9.85 -0.33 2.13
C ARG A 6 10.55 -1.61 2.55
N PHE A 7 10.53 -2.62 1.68
CA PHE A 7 11.17 -3.91 1.94
C PHE A 7 11.50 -4.62 0.64
N TYR A 8 12.64 -5.29 0.61
CA TYR A 8 13.10 -6.09 -0.54
C TYR A 8 13.07 -5.35 -1.88
N GLY A 9 13.36 -4.04 -1.88
CA GLY A 9 13.30 -3.22 -3.09
C GLY A 9 11.92 -2.77 -3.48
N ILE A 10 10.91 -3.11 -2.70
CA ILE A 10 9.51 -2.75 -2.91
C ILE A 10 9.18 -1.51 -2.07
N ILE A 11 8.55 -0.53 -2.69
CA ILE A 11 8.12 0.70 -2.00
C ILE A 11 6.59 0.71 -1.96
N ILE A 12 6.04 0.86 -0.74
CA ILE A 12 4.60 1.00 -0.54
C ILE A 12 4.30 2.45 -0.21
N TYR A 13 3.34 3.04 -0.91
CA TYR A 13 2.98 4.44 -0.69
C TYR A 13 1.49 4.67 -0.92
N MET A 14 0.99 5.82 -0.43
CA MET A 14 -0.39 6.24 -0.60
C MET A 14 -0.43 7.71 -1.01
N TYR A 15 -1.50 8.14 -1.66
CA TYR A 15 -1.72 9.53 -1.99
C TYR A 15 -2.76 10.13 -1.06
N LEU A 16 -2.70 11.46 -0.88
CA LEU A 16 -3.75 12.22 -0.21
C LEU A 16 -4.98 12.27 -1.10
N LEU A 17 -6.17 12.15 -0.49
CA LEU A 17 -7.45 12.35 -1.20
C LEU A 17 -7.58 11.48 -2.45
N ASP A 18 -7.21 10.23 -2.33
CA ASP A 18 -7.31 9.28 -3.43
C ASP A 18 -8.74 8.71 -3.54
N HIS A 19 -9.05 8.05 -4.68
CA HIS A 19 -10.40 7.54 -4.93
C HIS A 19 -10.64 6.19 -4.28
N ASN A 20 -11.92 5.91 -3.95
CA ASN A 20 -12.33 4.57 -3.55
C ASN A 20 -12.20 3.60 -4.74
N PRO A 21 -12.02 2.30 -4.50
CA PRO A 21 -11.96 1.64 -3.19
C PRO A 21 -10.65 1.90 -2.45
N PRO A 22 -10.61 1.65 -1.14
CA PRO A 22 -9.35 1.80 -0.38
C PRO A 22 -8.24 0.96 -1.00
N HIS A 23 -7.10 1.60 -1.25
CA HIS A 23 -5.98 0.93 -1.91
C HIS A 23 -4.65 1.58 -1.52
N PHE A 24 -3.57 0.89 -1.84
CA PHE A 24 -2.23 1.44 -1.74
C PHE A 24 -1.49 1.23 -3.06
N HIS A 25 -0.42 1.97 -3.22
CA HIS A 25 0.41 1.90 -4.42
C HIS A 25 1.71 1.19 -4.12
N VAL A 26 2.24 0.49 -5.12
CA VAL A 26 3.48 -0.28 -5.03
C VAL A 26 4.38 0.11 -6.18
N LYS A 27 5.66 0.34 -5.85
CA LYS A 27 6.68 0.55 -6.87
C LYS A 27 7.80 -0.47 -6.68
N TYR A 28 8.18 -1.15 -7.75
CA TYR A 28 9.25 -2.13 -7.75
C TYR A 28 10.00 -2.03 -9.07
N ASN A 29 11.22 -1.48 -9.07
CA ASN A 29 11.99 -1.19 -10.27
C ASN A 29 11.16 -0.34 -11.24
N GLU A 30 10.95 -0.83 -12.49
CA GLU A 30 10.12 -0.13 -13.46
C GLU A 30 8.63 -0.45 -13.34
N PHE A 31 8.25 -1.34 -12.43
CA PHE A 31 6.85 -1.75 -12.26
C PHE A 31 6.13 -0.87 -11.25
N GLU A 32 4.87 -0.62 -11.51
CA GLU A 32 3.98 0.08 -10.59
C GLU A 32 2.63 -0.63 -10.58
N ALA A 33 2.00 -0.67 -9.40
CA ALA A 33 0.73 -1.35 -9.25
C ALA A 33 -0.11 -0.67 -8.18
N MET A 34 -1.42 -0.92 -8.24
CA MET A 34 -2.38 -0.45 -7.26
C MET A 34 -3.11 -1.66 -6.71
N ILE A 35 -3.10 -1.83 -5.39
CA ILE A 35 -3.65 -3.02 -4.74
C ILE A 35 -4.69 -2.62 -3.70
N GLY A 36 -5.86 -3.27 -3.76
CA GLY A 36 -6.94 -3.01 -2.81
C GLY A 36 -6.59 -3.48 -1.41
N ILE A 37 -7.01 -2.72 -0.41
CA ILE A 37 -6.74 -3.04 0.99
C ILE A 37 -7.71 -4.10 1.51
N GLU A 38 -8.93 -4.12 0.99
CA GLU A 38 -9.97 -5.02 1.52
C GLU A 38 -9.79 -6.47 1.07
N ASP A 39 -9.41 -6.68 -0.17
CA ASP A 39 -9.30 -8.03 -0.74
C ASP A 39 -7.95 -8.31 -1.39
N PHE A 40 -7.02 -7.35 -1.36
CA PHE A 40 -5.70 -7.45 -1.97
C PHE A 40 -5.73 -7.69 -3.47
N ALA A 41 -6.80 -7.25 -4.13
CA ALA A 41 -6.92 -7.38 -5.57
C ALA A 41 -5.98 -6.42 -6.29
N LEU A 42 -5.38 -6.87 -7.38
CA LEU A 42 -4.60 -6.00 -8.24
C LEU A 42 -5.57 -5.14 -9.06
N LEU A 43 -5.70 -3.88 -8.68
CA LEU A 43 -6.66 -2.98 -9.30
C LEU A 43 -6.14 -2.31 -10.55
N ASN A 44 -4.84 -2.11 -10.63
CA ASN A 44 -4.22 -1.46 -11.79
C ASN A 44 -2.72 -1.77 -11.81
N GLY A 45 -2.10 -1.68 -13.01
CA GLY A 45 -0.68 -1.90 -13.16
C GLY A 45 -0.31 -3.37 -13.11
N LYS A 46 0.98 -3.64 -12.89
CA LYS A 46 1.46 -5.01 -12.76
C LYS A 46 2.74 -5.08 -11.95
N LEU A 47 2.98 -6.25 -11.37
CA LEU A 47 4.20 -6.57 -10.62
C LEU A 47 4.66 -7.96 -11.02
N PRO A 48 5.97 -8.23 -10.95
CA PRO A 48 6.44 -9.61 -11.05
C PRO A 48 5.76 -10.47 -9.99
N HIS A 49 5.50 -11.71 -10.32
CA HIS A 49 4.75 -12.62 -9.45
C HIS A 49 5.33 -12.70 -8.03
N LYS A 50 6.65 -12.79 -7.92
CA LYS A 50 7.31 -12.89 -6.62
C LYS A 50 7.12 -11.62 -5.80
N ALA A 51 7.24 -10.45 -6.42
CA ALA A 51 7.03 -9.19 -5.73
C ALA A 51 5.58 -9.06 -5.27
N LEU A 52 4.63 -9.44 -6.12
CA LEU A 52 3.21 -9.42 -5.75
C LEU A 52 2.94 -10.30 -4.54
N SER A 53 3.53 -11.51 -4.51
CA SER A 53 3.36 -12.41 -3.37
C SER A 53 3.86 -11.81 -2.07
N LEU A 54 5.02 -11.15 -2.11
CA LEU A 54 5.58 -10.51 -0.92
C LEU A 54 4.69 -9.35 -0.44
N VAL A 55 4.16 -8.57 -1.38
CA VAL A 55 3.29 -7.45 -1.04
C VAL A 55 1.99 -7.94 -0.41
N VAL A 56 1.37 -8.97 -0.98
CA VAL A 56 0.11 -9.51 -0.44
C VAL A 56 0.34 -10.11 0.96
N GLU A 57 1.45 -10.82 1.15
CA GLU A 57 1.79 -11.35 2.47
C GLU A 57 1.92 -10.22 3.50
N TRP A 58 2.67 -9.19 3.16
CA TRP A 58 2.84 -8.02 4.03
C TRP A 58 1.50 -7.34 4.31
N ALA A 59 0.71 -7.11 3.27
CA ALA A 59 -0.57 -6.41 3.41
C ALA A 59 -1.56 -7.20 4.28
N SER A 60 -1.55 -8.52 4.19
CA SER A 60 -2.45 -9.34 5.00
C SER A 60 -2.13 -9.24 6.49
N ILE A 61 -0.86 -9.05 6.83
CA ILE A 61 -0.44 -8.87 8.22
C ILE A 61 -0.83 -7.48 8.74
N HIS A 62 -0.83 -6.47 7.87
CA HIS A 62 -0.98 -5.07 8.23
C HIS A 62 -2.28 -4.43 7.71
N GLN A 63 -3.29 -5.23 7.45
CA GLN A 63 -4.53 -4.74 6.84
C GLN A 63 -5.20 -3.63 7.66
N GLU A 64 -5.27 -3.77 8.96
CA GLU A 64 -5.89 -2.76 9.81
C GLU A 64 -5.11 -1.45 9.80
N GLU A 65 -3.80 -1.53 9.83
CA GLU A 65 -2.94 -0.35 9.76
C GLU A 65 -3.08 0.36 8.40
N LEU A 66 -3.21 -0.40 7.32
CA LEU A 66 -3.42 0.15 5.99
C LEU A 66 -4.76 0.89 5.89
N LEU A 67 -5.82 0.30 6.43
CA LEU A 67 -7.13 0.94 6.45
C LEU A 67 -7.12 2.21 7.29
N LYS A 68 -6.43 2.20 8.42
CA LYS A 68 -6.30 3.38 9.26
C LYS A 68 -5.56 4.50 8.54
N ASN A 69 -4.48 4.18 7.84
CA ASN A 69 -3.75 5.16 7.06
C ASN A 69 -4.61 5.72 5.92
N TRP A 70 -5.38 4.86 5.26
CA TRP A 70 -6.31 5.31 4.22
C TRP A 70 -7.30 6.33 4.76
N GLU A 71 -7.89 6.05 5.92
CA GLU A 71 -8.83 6.97 6.54
C GLU A 71 -8.18 8.29 6.92
N ASN A 72 -6.99 8.25 7.51
CA ASN A 72 -6.28 9.46 7.91
C ASN A 72 -5.94 10.34 6.70
N LEU A 73 -5.45 9.75 5.63
CA LEU A 73 -5.04 10.49 4.45
C LEU A 73 -6.22 11.04 3.64
N ASN A 74 -7.40 10.43 3.74
CA ASN A 74 -8.53 10.80 2.91
C ASN A 74 -9.67 11.49 3.65
N ILE A 75 -9.84 11.24 4.92
CA ILE A 75 -11.03 11.67 5.65
C ILE A 75 -10.69 12.52 6.89
N LYS A 76 -9.73 12.07 7.69
CA LYS A 76 -9.45 12.67 8.99
C LYS A 76 -8.32 13.70 8.94
N ASP A 77 -7.10 13.25 9.17
CA ASP A 77 -5.93 14.12 9.31
C ASP A 77 -4.75 13.57 8.54
N PRO A 78 -4.40 14.19 7.39
CA PRO A 78 -3.30 13.70 6.57
C PRO A 78 -1.97 13.63 7.30
N ALA A 79 -1.77 14.44 8.35
CA ALA A 79 -0.53 14.42 9.11
C ALA A 79 -0.46 13.25 10.08
N SER A 80 -1.55 12.52 10.25
CA SER A 80 -1.64 11.40 11.20
C SER A 80 -1.30 10.05 10.59
N PHE A 81 -0.91 9.98 9.30
CA PHE A 81 -0.53 8.70 8.73
C PHE A 81 0.71 8.15 9.45
N GLU A 82 0.80 6.85 9.56
CA GLU A 82 1.91 6.19 10.25
C GLU A 82 2.63 5.25 9.29
N LYS A 83 3.95 5.19 9.41
CA LYS A 83 4.71 4.17 8.69
C LYS A 83 4.43 2.81 9.31
N ILE A 84 4.44 1.79 8.45
CA ILE A 84 4.13 0.41 8.84
C ILE A 84 5.42 -0.40 8.75
N ASP A 85 5.62 -1.32 9.69
CA ASP A 85 6.80 -2.16 9.70
C ASP A 85 6.95 -2.95 8.40
N PRO A 86 8.18 -3.10 7.91
CA PRO A 86 8.41 -3.86 6.69
C PRO A 86 8.25 -5.37 6.92
N LEU A 87 8.11 -6.09 5.81
CA LEU A 87 8.14 -7.55 5.82
C LEU A 87 9.55 -8.01 6.18
N LYS A 88 9.64 -8.98 7.07
CA LYS A 88 10.91 -9.50 7.55
C LYS A 88 11.28 -10.83 6.89
#